data_ad7892eed3e67b1072a3a650160a5f6a
#
_entry.id   ad7892eed3e67b1072a3a650160a5f6a
#
_cell.length_a   1.000
_cell.length_b   1.000
_cell.length_c   1.000
_cell.angle_alpha   90.00
_cell.angle_beta   90.00
_cell.angle_gamma   90.00
#
_symmetry.space_group_name_H-M   'P 1'
#
loop_
_entity.id
_entity.type
_entity.pdbx_description
1 polymer ?
#
loop_
_entity_poly.entity_id
_entity_poly.type
_entity_poly.pdbx_seq_one_letter_code
_entity_poly.pdbx_strand_id
1 'polypeptide(L)'
;MSMTPRVIALFVILLAVLAASPARAGHLVVITHSDSAIQTLSREQVSRIFLGRLKLLPTGERVTVVEVESLRERFYQKLLSRNLAEVNAYWARLQFSGRTQPPLRLASDEEALAAVLAGRNVVGYVDADVLDPRAKVLFRLEP
;
A
#
# COMPACT_ATOMS: atom_id res chain seq x y z
N MET A 1 -48.35 -19.25 -18.39
CA MET A 1 -48.46 -18.24 -17.32
C MET A 1 -47.55 -17.07 -17.66
N SER A 2 -48.14 -15.95 -18.02
CA SER A 2 -47.35 -14.74 -18.31
C SER A 2 -47.14 -13.96 -17.01
N MET A 3 -45.87 -13.75 -16.65
CA MET A 3 -45.51 -12.84 -15.55
C MET A 3 -45.94 -11.42 -15.92
N THR A 4 -46.69 -10.75 -15.05
CA THR A 4 -47.12 -9.38 -15.29
C THR A 4 -45.89 -8.43 -15.29
N PRO A 5 -45.92 -7.33 -16.09
CA PRO A 5 -44.78 -6.44 -16.20
C PRO A 5 -44.35 -5.81 -14.85
N ARG A 6 -45.22 -5.79 -13.87
CA ARG A 6 -44.93 -5.32 -12.51
C ARG A 6 -44.02 -6.28 -11.73
N VAL A 7 -44.10 -7.59 -11.96
CA VAL A 7 -43.25 -8.60 -11.30
C VAL A 7 -41.85 -8.58 -11.91
N ILE A 8 -41.75 -8.38 -13.22
CA ILE A 8 -40.47 -8.27 -13.92
C ILE A 8 -39.71 -6.99 -13.49
N ALA A 9 -40.43 -5.86 -13.32
CA ALA A 9 -39.84 -4.61 -12.85
C ALA A 9 -39.29 -4.72 -11.41
N LEU A 10 -40.00 -5.41 -10.52
CA LEU A 10 -39.55 -5.67 -9.15
C LEU A 10 -38.33 -6.59 -9.10
N PHE A 11 -38.24 -7.58 -9.98
CA PHE A 11 -37.08 -8.49 -10.05
C PHE A 11 -35.82 -7.80 -10.59
N VAL A 12 -35.97 -6.90 -11.57
CA VAL A 12 -34.84 -6.12 -12.12
C VAL A 12 -34.33 -5.11 -11.10
N ILE A 13 -35.19 -4.49 -10.31
CA ILE A 13 -34.78 -3.55 -9.25
C ILE A 13 -34.10 -4.30 -8.10
N LEU A 14 -34.55 -5.51 -7.75
CA LEU A 14 -33.90 -6.33 -6.72
C LEU A 14 -32.50 -6.81 -7.14
N LEU A 15 -32.30 -7.12 -8.44
CA LEU A 15 -31.00 -7.53 -8.97
C LEU A 15 -30.00 -6.37 -9.04
N ALA A 16 -30.48 -5.14 -9.28
CA ALA A 16 -29.64 -3.95 -9.34
C ALA A 16 -29.11 -3.51 -7.96
N VAL A 17 -29.85 -3.82 -6.89
CA VAL A 17 -29.44 -3.49 -5.51
C VAL A 17 -28.33 -4.44 -5.00
N LEU A 18 -28.21 -5.65 -5.55
CA LEU A 18 -27.18 -6.61 -5.15
C LEU A 18 -25.80 -6.32 -5.77
N ALA A 19 -25.70 -5.41 -6.75
CA ALA A 19 -24.44 -5.11 -7.44
C ALA A 19 -23.65 -3.93 -6.87
N ALA A 20 -24.20 -3.22 -5.89
CA ALA A 20 -23.51 -2.12 -5.22
C ALA A 20 -22.90 -2.61 -3.88
N SER A 21 -21.93 -3.51 -3.96
CA SER A 21 -20.98 -3.62 -2.84
C SER A 21 -20.22 -2.31 -2.77
N PRO A 22 -20.31 -1.53 -1.68
CA PRO A 22 -19.43 -0.38 -1.54
C PRO A 22 -18.01 -0.94 -1.62
N ALA A 23 -17.24 -0.45 -2.59
CA ALA A 23 -15.82 -0.69 -2.62
C ALA A 23 -15.29 -0.19 -1.26
N ARG A 24 -15.05 -1.12 -0.35
CA ARG A 24 -14.42 -0.81 0.93
C ARG A 24 -13.04 -0.31 0.58
N ALA A 25 -12.87 1.01 0.60
CA ALA A 25 -11.55 1.61 0.55
C ALA A 25 -10.85 1.19 1.84
N GLY A 26 -10.10 0.08 1.80
CA GLY A 26 -9.36 -0.43 2.94
C GLY A 26 -8.36 0.61 3.42
N HIS A 27 -8.02 0.55 4.70
CA HIS A 27 -6.95 1.39 5.25
C HIS A 27 -5.61 0.86 4.78
N LEU A 28 -4.72 1.74 4.31
CA LEU A 28 -3.35 1.36 4.01
C LEU A 28 -2.53 1.33 5.30
N VAL A 29 -1.70 0.32 5.42
CA VAL A 29 -0.78 0.15 6.55
C VAL A 29 0.63 -0.09 6.04
N VAL A 30 1.60 0.54 6.70
CA VAL A 30 3.02 0.29 6.49
C VAL A 30 3.45 -0.82 7.43
N ILE A 31 4.08 -1.85 6.90
CA ILE A 31 4.40 -3.09 7.60
C ILE A 31 5.87 -3.49 7.46
N THR A 32 6.32 -4.29 8.40
CA THR A 32 7.58 -5.01 8.36
C THR A 32 7.42 -6.38 9.03
N HIS A 33 8.43 -7.24 8.98
CA HIS A 33 8.43 -8.52 9.69
C HIS A 33 8.28 -8.30 11.20
N SER A 34 7.56 -9.18 11.91
CA SER A 34 7.36 -9.08 13.36
C SER A 34 8.67 -9.03 14.14
N ASP A 35 9.70 -9.76 13.67
CA ASP A 35 11.03 -9.81 14.29
C ASP A 35 11.97 -8.69 13.85
N SER A 36 11.48 -7.73 13.04
CA SER A 36 12.30 -6.57 12.66
C SER A 36 12.64 -5.71 13.86
N ALA A 37 13.84 -5.13 13.86
CA ALA A 37 14.25 -4.14 14.86
C ALA A 37 13.51 -2.80 14.70
N ILE A 38 12.84 -2.56 13.56
CA ILE A 38 12.08 -1.33 13.32
C ILE A 38 10.86 -1.31 14.23
N GLN A 39 10.72 -0.22 14.98
CA GLN A 39 9.55 0.05 15.82
C GLN A 39 8.54 0.94 15.08
N THR A 40 7.44 1.31 15.75
CA THR A 40 6.46 2.27 15.23
C THR A 40 7.15 3.52 14.68
N LEU A 41 6.72 3.95 13.50
CA LEU A 41 7.28 5.08 12.77
C LEU A 41 6.31 6.27 12.78
N SER A 42 6.86 7.47 12.75
CA SER A 42 6.09 8.68 12.47
C SER A 42 5.83 8.81 10.96
N ARG A 43 4.88 9.66 10.58
CA ARG A 43 4.62 10.02 9.17
C ARG A 43 5.89 10.52 8.47
N GLU A 44 6.67 11.34 9.14
CA GLU A 44 7.94 11.87 8.60
C GLU A 44 8.94 10.75 8.33
N GLN A 45 9.11 9.81 9.27
CA GLN A 45 10.02 8.68 9.11
C GLN A 45 9.60 7.78 7.95
N VAL A 46 8.30 7.47 7.83
CA VAL A 46 7.76 6.72 6.69
C VAL A 46 8.03 7.46 5.38
N SER A 47 7.77 8.76 5.33
CA SER A 47 8.06 9.58 4.15
C SER A 47 9.53 9.52 3.75
N ARG A 48 10.45 9.62 4.70
CA ARG A 48 11.90 9.53 4.45
C ARG A 48 12.33 8.16 3.93
N ILE A 49 11.72 7.08 4.44
CA ILE A 49 11.99 5.71 3.95
C ILE A 49 11.54 5.59 2.49
N PHE A 50 10.28 5.92 2.19
CA PHE A 50 9.71 5.76 0.85
C PHE A 50 10.25 6.74 -0.19
N LEU A 51 10.85 7.85 0.23
CA LEU A 51 11.56 8.78 -0.63
C LEU A 51 13.08 8.51 -0.73
N GLY A 52 13.56 7.41 -0.16
CA GLY A 52 14.96 7.01 -0.23
C GLY A 52 15.91 7.91 0.56
N ARG A 53 15.42 8.68 1.52
CA ARG A 53 16.20 9.57 2.38
C ARG A 53 16.69 8.90 3.66
N LEU A 54 16.00 7.85 4.11
CA LEU A 54 16.42 6.98 5.20
C LEU A 54 16.71 5.59 4.62
N LYS A 55 17.97 5.20 4.59
CA LYS A 55 18.46 3.99 3.91
C LYS A 55 18.95 2.90 4.86
N LEU A 56 19.25 3.27 6.10
CA LEU A 56 19.79 2.37 7.10
C LEU A 56 18.88 2.30 8.31
N LEU A 57 18.72 1.11 8.84
CA LEU A 57 18.09 0.87 10.13
C LEU A 57 19.03 1.27 11.28
N PRO A 58 18.52 1.40 12.52
CA PRO A 58 19.36 1.58 13.71
C PRO A 58 20.42 0.49 13.88
N THR A 59 20.17 -0.73 13.35
CA THR A 59 21.12 -1.85 13.33
C THR A 59 22.28 -1.69 12.35
N GLY A 60 22.23 -0.68 11.47
CA GLY A 60 23.18 -0.51 10.37
C GLY A 60 22.81 -1.27 9.08
N GLU A 61 21.78 -2.10 9.12
CA GLU A 61 21.28 -2.81 7.94
C GLU A 61 20.56 -1.87 6.98
N ARG A 62 20.69 -2.14 5.68
CA ARG A 62 20.01 -1.38 4.64
C ARG A 62 18.52 -1.75 4.59
N VAL A 63 17.66 -0.73 4.60
CA VAL A 63 16.22 -0.91 4.39
C VAL A 63 15.95 -1.29 2.93
N THR A 64 15.18 -2.35 2.73
CA THR A 64 14.59 -2.71 1.45
C THR A 64 13.15 -2.24 1.42
N VAL A 65 12.78 -1.41 0.45
CA VAL A 65 11.46 -0.80 0.34
C VAL A 65 10.71 -1.41 -0.82
N VAL A 66 9.49 -1.88 -0.58
CA VAL A 66 8.61 -2.45 -1.60
C VAL A 66 7.31 -1.67 -1.70
N GLU A 67 6.78 -1.56 -2.90
CA GLU A 67 5.52 -0.87 -3.22
C GLU A 67 4.56 -1.83 -3.92
N VAL A 68 3.26 -1.60 -3.73
CA VAL A 68 2.21 -2.24 -4.53
C VAL A 68 1.77 -1.28 -5.63
N GLU A 69 1.96 -1.65 -6.88
CA GLU A 69 1.74 -0.77 -8.04
C GLU A 69 0.33 -0.15 -8.05
N SER A 70 -0.69 -0.96 -7.83
CA SER A 70 -2.09 -0.51 -7.82
C SER A 70 -2.46 0.43 -6.66
N LEU A 71 -1.66 0.44 -5.59
CA LEU A 71 -1.91 1.25 -4.39
C LEU A 71 -1.07 2.52 -4.34
N ARG A 72 -0.11 2.72 -5.25
CA ARG A 72 0.87 3.82 -5.20
C ARG A 72 0.22 5.19 -5.18
N GLU A 73 -0.75 5.44 -6.05
CA GLU A 73 -1.43 6.74 -6.11
C GLU A 73 -2.10 7.07 -4.78
N ARG A 74 -2.88 6.14 -4.23
CA ARG A 74 -3.56 6.31 -2.95
C ARG A 74 -2.56 6.46 -1.79
N PHE A 75 -1.49 5.68 -1.79
CA PHE A 75 -0.45 5.73 -0.76
C PHE A 75 0.23 7.10 -0.70
N TYR A 76 0.75 7.59 -1.82
CA TYR A 76 1.47 8.87 -1.85
C TYR A 76 0.56 10.07 -1.67
N GLN A 77 -0.68 9.99 -2.16
CA GLN A 77 -1.67 11.04 -1.88
C GLN A 77 -1.94 11.16 -0.39
N LYS A 78 -2.12 10.05 0.31
CA LYS A 78 -2.37 10.04 1.76
C LYS A 78 -1.13 10.36 2.59
N LEU A 79 0.03 9.89 2.19
CA LEU A 79 1.28 10.10 2.93
C LEU A 79 1.84 11.51 2.75
N LEU A 80 1.86 12.02 1.52
CA LEU A 80 2.59 13.22 1.11
C LEU A 80 1.71 14.34 0.57
N SER A 81 0.41 14.09 0.33
CA SER A 81 -0.47 14.98 -0.46
C SER A 81 0.09 15.27 -1.85
N ARG A 82 0.74 14.29 -2.46
CA ARG A 82 1.35 14.35 -3.79
C ARG A 82 0.67 13.38 -4.75
N ASN A 83 0.49 13.80 -6.00
CA ASN A 83 0.02 12.91 -7.04
C ASN A 83 1.17 12.01 -7.54
N LEU A 84 0.79 10.95 -8.27
CA LEU A 84 1.77 9.96 -8.75
C LEU A 84 2.75 10.55 -9.77
N ALA A 85 2.32 11.52 -10.59
CA ALA A 85 3.21 12.19 -11.55
C ALA A 85 4.35 12.95 -10.86
N GLU A 86 4.07 13.63 -9.74
CA GLU A 86 5.09 14.31 -8.93
C GLU A 86 6.07 13.32 -8.30
N VAL A 87 5.58 12.20 -7.79
CA VAL A 87 6.41 11.13 -7.22
C VAL A 87 7.30 10.50 -8.29
N ASN A 88 6.75 10.21 -9.46
CA ASN A 88 7.52 9.65 -10.57
C ASN A 88 8.59 10.63 -11.08
N ALA A 89 8.29 11.92 -11.14
CA ALA A 89 9.26 12.96 -11.50
C ALA A 89 10.39 13.07 -10.46
N TYR A 90 10.06 12.96 -9.19
CA TYR A 90 11.06 12.94 -8.10
C TYR A 90 12.06 11.78 -8.30
N TRP A 91 11.55 10.56 -8.52
CA TRP A 91 12.39 9.39 -8.71
C TRP A 91 13.20 9.45 -10.01
N ALA A 92 12.61 9.94 -11.10
CA ALA A 92 13.34 10.13 -12.37
C ALA A 92 14.57 11.01 -12.19
N ARG A 93 14.46 12.11 -11.45
CA ARG A 93 15.60 13.00 -11.15
C ARG A 93 16.67 12.31 -10.32
N LEU A 94 16.28 11.51 -9.31
CA LEU A 94 17.23 10.81 -8.45
C LEU A 94 17.92 9.66 -9.18
N GLN A 95 17.23 8.92 -10.02
CA GLN A 95 17.80 7.85 -10.84
C GLN A 95 18.81 8.42 -11.84
N PHE A 96 18.47 9.53 -12.50
CA PHE A 96 19.37 10.20 -13.44
C PHE A 96 20.67 10.67 -12.78
N SER A 97 20.62 11.09 -11.52
CA SER A 97 21.79 11.48 -10.75
C SER A 97 22.60 10.30 -10.16
N GLY A 98 22.09 9.07 -10.27
CA GLY A 98 22.71 7.85 -9.73
C GLY A 98 22.74 7.75 -8.20
N ARG A 99 22.01 8.60 -7.48
CA ARG A 99 22.12 8.74 -6.02
C ARG A 99 21.39 7.66 -5.25
N THR A 100 20.28 7.12 -5.78
CA THR A 100 19.47 6.13 -5.09
C THR A 100 18.53 5.40 -6.05
N GLN A 101 18.07 4.24 -5.63
CA GLN A 101 17.11 3.43 -6.37
C GLN A 101 15.70 3.64 -5.80
N PRO A 102 14.66 3.67 -6.65
CA PRO A 102 13.28 3.71 -6.18
C PRO A 102 12.91 2.40 -5.47
N PRO A 103 11.81 2.40 -4.69
CA PRO A 103 11.25 1.17 -4.14
C PRO A 103 10.98 0.11 -5.22
N LEU A 104 11.10 -1.17 -4.85
CA LEU A 104 10.73 -2.27 -5.72
C LEU A 104 9.21 -2.32 -5.88
N ARG A 105 8.73 -2.28 -7.12
CA ARG A 105 7.31 -2.36 -7.43
C ARG A 105 6.86 -3.80 -7.59
N LEU A 106 5.85 -4.17 -6.83
CA LEU A 106 5.22 -5.50 -6.86
C LEU A 106 3.78 -5.39 -7.37
N ALA A 107 3.29 -6.47 -7.97
CA ALA A 107 1.99 -6.46 -8.65
C ALA A 107 0.80 -6.50 -7.68
N SER A 108 0.97 -7.08 -6.47
CA SER A 108 -0.13 -7.31 -5.54
C SER A 108 0.27 -7.14 -4.08
N ASP A 109 -0.74 -6.99 -3.22
CA ASP A 109 -0.61 -6.98 -1.76
C ASP A 109 0.03 -8.28 -1.25
N GLU A 110 -0.35 -9.40 -1.83
CA GLU A 110 0.17 -10.72 -1.47
C GLU A 110 1.68 -10.83 -1.75
N GLU A 111 2.13 -10.30 -2.89
CA GLU A 111 3.56 -10.27 -3.20
C GLU A 111 4.33 -9.34 -2.25
N ALA A 112 3.77 -8.19 -1.90
CA ALA A 112 4.37 -7.27 -0.94
C ALA A 112 4.45 -7.89 0.45
N LEU A 113 3.38 -8.55 0.90
CA LEU A 113 3.37 -9.28 2.16
C LEU A 113 4.41 -10.40 2.17
N ALA A 114 4.50 -11.19 1.10
CA ALA A 114 5.52 -12.24 0.96
C ALA A 114 6.94 -11.68 1.05
N ALA A 115 7.22 -10.55 0.41
CA ALA A 115 8.52 -9.90 0.47
C ALA A 115 8.86 -9.42 1.89
N VAL A 116 7.89 -8.84 2.59
CA VAL A 116 8.03 -8.40 3.99
C VAL A 116 8.31 -9.59 4.92
N LEU A 117 7.64 -10.71 4.71
CA LEU A 117 7.81 -11.92 5.52
C LEU A 117 9.12 -12.67 5.23
N ALA A 118 9.74 -12.43 4.06
CA ALA A 118 10.99 -13.06 3.66
C ALA A 118 12.24 -12.39 4.26
N GLY A 119 12.14 -11.17 4.80
CA GLY A 119 13.29 -10.44 5.33
C GLY A 119 12.94 -9.48 6.45
N ARG A 120 13.83 -9.36 7.44
CA ARG A 120 13.61 -8.49 8.62
C ARG A 120 13.85 -7.00 8.36
N ASN A 121 14.47 -6.67 7.24
CA ASN A 121 14.80 -5.31 6.83
C ASN A 121 13.89 -4.78 5.72
N VAL A 122 12.82 -5.49 5.38
CA VAL A 122 11.87 -5.10 4.34
C VAL A 122 10.74 -4.28 4.94
N VAL A 123 10.47 -3.14 4.32
CA VAL A 123 9.34 -2.26 4.64
C VAL A 123 8.47 -2.11 3.40
N GLY A 124 7.19 -2.30 3.55
CA GLY A 124 6.22 -2.14 2.47
C GLY A 124 4.89 -1.62 3.00
N TYR A 125 3.94 -1.44 2.11
CA TYR A 125 2.56 -1.13 2.48
C TYR A 125 1.59 -2.05 1.76
N VAL A 126 0.50 -2.34 2.42
CA VAL A 126 -0.59 -3.17 1.93
C VAL A 126 -1.92 -2.61 2.41
N ASP A 127 -3.02 -3.12 1.84
CA ASP A 127 -4.32 -2.93 2.44
C ASP A 127 -4.40 -3.69 3.77
N ALA A 128 -5.00 -3.10 4.79
CA ALA A 128 -5.11 -3.71 6.12
C ALA A 128 -5.87 -5.05 6.11
N ASP A 129 -6.70 -5.28 5.09
CA ASP A 129 -7.49 -6.52 4.97
C ASP A 129 -6.61 -7.76 4.68
N VAL A 130 -5.37 -7.58 4.19
CA VAL A 130 -4.45 -8.70 3.92
C VAL A 130 -3.40 -8.94 5.00
N LEU A 131 -3.49 -8.27 6.14
CA LEU A 131 -2.52 -8.41 7.23
C LEU A 131 -2.35 -9.86 7.70
N ASP A 132 -1.10 -10.23 7.93
CA ASP A 132 -0.67 -11.52 8.49
C ASP A 132 -0.10 -11.29 9.90
N PRO A 133 -0.36 -12.16 10.88
CA PRO A 133 0.19 -12.03 12.25
C PRO A 133 1.72 -11.98 12.33
N ARG A 134 2.42 -12.48 11.31
CA ARG A 134 3.89 -12.44 11.21
C ARG A 134 4.44 -11.09 10.77
N ALA A 135 3.57 -10.17 10.33
CA ALA A 135 3.92 -8.79 10.02
C ALA A 135 3.44 -7.87 11.15
N LYS A 136 4.23 -6.86 11.46
CA LYS A 136 3.81 -5.81 12.38
C LYS A 136 3.56 -4.50 11.64
N VAL A 137 2.59 -3.74 12.11
CA VAL A 137 2.24 -2.44 11.58
C VAL A 137 3.15 -1.38 12.19
N LEU A 138 3.84 -0.65 11.32
CA LEU A 138 4.72 0.46 11.68
C LEU A 138 3.98 1.80 11.69
N PHE A 139 3.03 1.96 10.78
CA PHE A 139 2.25 3.18 10.59
C PHE A 139 0.92 2.86 9.92
N ARG A 140 -0.14 3.59 10.31
CA ARG A 140 -1.46 3.52 9.66
C ARG A 140 -1.72 4.82 8.92
N LEU A 141 -2.09 4.71 7.64
CA LEU A 141 -2.56 5.86 6.90
C LEU A 141 -4.04 6.06 7.20
N GLU A 142 -4.38 7.26 7.60
CA GLU A 142 -5.78 7.64 7.85
C GLU A 142 -6.63 7.50 6.58
N PRO A 143 -7.93 7.23 6.73
CA PRO A 143 -8.87 7.06 5.61
C PRO A 143 -8.90 8.23 4.63
#